data_f0bcafaea7288332add07278903db509
#
_entry.id   f0bcafaea7288332add07278903db509
#
_cell.length_a   1.000
_cell.length_b   1.000
_cell.length_c   1.000
_cell.angle_alpha   90.00
_cell.angle_beta   90.00
_cell.angle_gamma   90.00
#
_symmetry.space_group_name_H-M   'P 1'
#
loop_
_entity.id
_entity.type
_entity.pdbx_description
1 polymer ?
#
loop_
_entity_poly.entity_id
_entity_poly.type
_entity_poly.pdbx_seq_one_letter_code
_entity_poly.pdbx_strand_id
1 'polypeptide(L)'
;VENMRRLWLIFAQTVTVCLAILFAVSTLRPQWLRLGGPGPQTAPMVTVDSYAPAVAHAAPAVVNIYTTKHVNVPVVPLPDDPALQQLVGSIPGLSRRESTNSLGSGVIVSEQGYVLTNFHVVDAADAIEVALADGRQVSAKVVGADTETDLAVLKLEGKLDKLPVASYAEGRRLRVGDVVLAIGNSYGVGQTTTQGIVSALGRNGLGINIYENFIQTDAAINPGNSGGALIDTQGNLVGINTAIYSETGGSMGIGFAIPIDAARRVMDEIIKTGKVRRGWLGIELQDLTPELTRSFHLDSSATGVIIASILRGGPADKAGLRVGDIVHSLDGQAVNGTTSLLAQIAAVTPGQNATLQVLRGGKTMEIKVVMGTRPTRPK
;
A
#
# COMPACT_ATOMS: atom_id res chain seq x y z
N VAL A 1 48.47 -69.17 21.11
CA VAL A 1 48.77 -68.08 20.14
C VAL A 1 48.15 -68.41 18.77
N GLU A 2 48.16 -69.68 18.36
CA GLU A 2 47.66 -70.10 17.05
C GLU A 2 46.14 -69.98 16.88
N ASN A 3 45.36 -70.23 17.93
CA ASN A 3 43.90 -70.08 17.91
C ASN A 3 43.46 -68.59 17.84
N MET A 4 44.22 -67.70 18.44
CA MET A 4 43.98 -66.28 18.40
C MET A 4 44.24 -65.66 17.01
N ARG A 5 45.26 -66.15 16.37
CA ARG A 5 45.62 -65.76 14.98
C ARG A 5 44.57 -66.23 13.94
N ARG A 6 44.01 -67.46 14.15
CA ARG A 6 42.92 -67.99 13.30
C ARG A 6 41.61 -67.17 13.52
N LEU A 7 41.30 -66.87 14.76
CA LEU A 7 40.13 -66.03 15.11
C LEU A 7 40.25 -64.61 14.50
N TRP A 8 41.42 -63.99 14.56
CA TRP A 8 41.70 -62.69 13.99
C TRP A 8 41.59 -62.68 12.44
N LEU A 9 42.08 -63.72 11.78
CA LEU A 9 41.98 -63.91 10.33
C LEU A 9 40.52 -64.10 9.89
N ILE A 10 39.73 -64.89 10.61
CA ILE A 10 38.28 -65.03 10.34
C ILE A 10 37.54 -63.69 10.50
N PHE A 11 37.85 -62.96 11.57
CA PHE A 11 37.28 -61.65 11.81
C PHE A 11 37.63 -60.66 10.68
N ALA A 12 38.92 -60.60 10.27
CA ALA A 12 39.37 -59.71 9.22
C ALA A 12 38.69 -60.03 7.86
N GLN A 13 38.62 -61.38 7.54
CA GLN A 13 37.88 -61.78 6.35
C GLN A 13 36.41 -61.48 6.37
N THR A 14 35.72 -61.67 7.49
CA THR A 14 34.31 -61.35 7.64
C THR A 14 34.04 -59.85 7.47
N VAL A 15 34.86 -58.99 8.08
CA VAL A 15 34.75 -57.53 7.94
C VAL A 15 34.97 -57.10 6.50
N THR A 16 35.98 -57.66 5.82
CA THR A 16 36.27 -57.35 4.42
C THR A 16 35.11 -57.75 3.49
N VAL A 17 34.54 -58.95 3.70
CA VAL A 17 33.37 -59.40 2.93
C VAL A 17 32.14 -58.52 3.20
N CYS A 18 31.89 -58.19 4.46
CA CYS A 18 30.77 -57.26 4.79
C CYS A 18 30.95 -55.90 4.17
N LEU A 19 32.13 -55.30 4.17
CA LEU A 19 32.44 -54.03 3.53
C LEU A 19 32.30 -54.12 2.00
N ALA A 20 32.74 -55.20 1.39
CA ALA A 20 32.59 -55.44 -0.05
C ALA A 20 31.09 -55.56 -0.45
N ILE A 21 30.29 -56.28 0.34
CA ILE A 21 28.84 -56.38 0.14
C ILE A 21 28.19 -55.01 0.32
N LEU A 22 28.52 -54.26 1.39
CA LEU A 22 28.02 -52.94 1.63
C LEU A 22 28.34 -51.97 0.48
N PHE A 23 29.57 -52.03 -0.03
CA PHE A 23 30.02 -51.24 -1.19
C PHE A 23 29.26 -51.64 -2.45
N ALA A 24 29.12 -52.95 -2.73
CA ALA A 24 28.33 -53.40 -3.87
C ALA A 24 26.86 -53.00 -3.79
N VAL A 25 26.24 -53.13 -2.62
CA VAL A 25 24.85 -52.68 -2.40
C VAL A 25 24.72 -51.16 -2.49
N SER A 26 25.67 -50.39 -1.96
CA SER A 26 25.65 -48.93 -2.03
C SER A 26 25.81 -48.39 -3.46
N THR A 27 26.55 -49.11 -4.32
CA THR A 27 26.78 -48.72 -5.73
C THR A 27 25.72 -49.24 -6.68
N LEU A 28 25.28 -50.49 -6.53
CA LEU A 28 24.37 -51.14 -7.46
C LEU A 28 22.89 -50.97 -7.09
N ARG A 29 22.56 -50.83 -5.79
CA ARG A 29 21.20 -50.68 -5.28
C ARG A 29 21.15 -49.70 -4.11
N PRO A 30 21.48 -48.42 -4.29
CA PRO A 30 21.52 -47.41 -3.21
C PRO A 30 20.17 -47.24 -2.51
N GLN A 31 19.08 -47.60 -3.16
CA GLN A 31 17.73 -47.54 -2.58
C GLN A 31 17.49 -48.53 -1.41
N TRP A 32 18.29 -49.61 -1.30
CA TRP A 32 18.18 -50.59 -0.21
C TRP A 32 18.83 -50.13 1.09
N LEU A 33 19.74 -49.17 1.01
CA LEU A 33 20.44 -48.59 2.17
C LEU A 33 19.75 -47.32 2.69
N ARG A 34 18.65 -46.89 2.07
CA ARG A 34 17.85 -45.77 2.60
C ARG A 34 17.01 -46.24 3.78
N LEU A 35 17.63 -46.32 4.97
CA LEU A 35 17.01 -46.45 6.28
C LEU A 35 16.46 -45.08 6.73
N GLY A 36 15.72 -44.42 5.89
CA GLY A 36 15.08 -43.14 6.21
C GLY A 36 13.64 -43.17 5.70
N GLY A 37 12.69 -42.81 6.55
CA GLY A 37 11.31 -42.60 6.15
C GLY A 37 11.19 -41.59 4.98
N PRO A 38 10.03 -41.40 4.39
CA PRO A 38 9.85 -40.50 3.25
C PRO A 38 10.49 -39.15 3.62
N GLY A 39 11.59 -38.82 2.91
CA GLY A 39 12.20 -37.49 3.05
C GLY A 39 11.13 -36.44 2.87
N PRO A 40 11.32 -35.22 3.40
CA PRO A 40 10.34 -34.16 3.22
C PRO A 40 10.02 -34.12 1.72
N GLN A 41 8.76 -34.42 1.38
CA GLN A 41 8.26 -34.23 0.03
C GLN A 41 8.43 -32.74 -0.24
N THR A 42 9.46 -32.36 -0.96
CA THR A 42 9.53 -31.04 -1.57
C THR A 42 8.26 -30.94 -2.40
N ALA A 43 7.34 -30.11 -1.96
CA ALA A 43 6.19 -29.77 -2.77
C ALA A 43 6.71 -29.44 -4.18
N PRO A 44 6.06 -29.93 -5.24
CA PRO A 44 6.51 -29.63 -6.59
C PRO A 44 6.64 -28.10 -6.70
N MET A 45 7.84 -27.62 -6.98
CA MET A 45 8.05 -26.23 -7.36
C MET A 45 7.21 -26.06 -8.64
N VAL A 46 6.09 -25.39 -8.51
CA VAL A 46 5.31 -24.96 -9.66
C VAL A 46 6.18 -23.92 -10.36
N THR A 47 6.87 -24.32 -11.41
CA THR A 47 7.54 -23.37 -12.29
C THR A 47 6.45 -22.61 -13.04
N VAL A 48 6.34 -21.32 -12.78
CA VAL A 48 5.42 -20.46 -13.54
C VAL A 48 6.15 -20.12 -14.83
N ASP A 49 5.78 -20.78 -15.92
CA ASP A 49 6.38 -20.53 -17.24
C ASP A 49 5.94 -19.19 -17.81
N SER A 50 4.79 -18.65 -17.40
CA SER A 50 4.24 -17.37 -17.87
C SER A 50 3.19 -16.83 -16.90
N TYR A 51 3.14 -15.50 -16.78
CA TYR A 51 2.07 -14.78 -16.06
C TYR A 51 0.91 -14.36 -16.97
N ALA A 52 0.92 -14.76 -18.25
CA ALA A 52 -0.14 -14.42 -19.18
C ALA A 52 -1.55 -14.78 -18.68
N PRO A 53 -1.80 -15.93 -18.02
CA PRO A 53 -3.12 -16.23 -17.46
C PRO A 53 -3.57 -15.24 -16.37
N ALA A 54 -2.67 -14.82 -15.48
CA ALA A 54 -2.96 -13.82 -14.45
C ALA A 54 -3.31 -12.47 -15.05
N VAL A 55 -2.52 -12.04 -16.06
CA VAL A 55 -2.78 -10.79 -16.78
C VAL A 55 -4.10 -10.86 -17.54
N ALA A 56 -4.38 -11.96 -18.28
CA ALA A 56 -5.63 -12.13 -19.00
C ALA A 56 -6.87 -12.10 -18.08
N HIS A 57 -6.71 -12.54 -16.83
CA HIS A 57 -7.77 -12.48 -15.81
C HIS A 57 -8.01 -11.06 -15.32
N ALA A 58 -6.96 -10.31 -14.98
CA ALA A 58 -7.05 -9.01 -14.33
C ALA A 58 -7.15 -7.81 -15.29
N ALA A 59 -6.45 -7.86 -16.41
CA ALA A 59 -6.33 -6.74 -17.34
C ALA A 59 -7.67 -6.18 -17.85
N PRO A 60 -8.70 -7.00 -18.11
CA PRO A 60 -10.00 -6.46 -18.55
C PRO A 60 -10.63 -5.51 -17.54
N ALA A 61 -10.37 -5.67 -16.23
CA ALA A 61 -10.89 -4.81 -15.16
C ALA A 61 -10.09 -3.51 -15.00
N VAL A 62 -8.90 -3.40 -15.61
CA VAL A 62 -8.09 -2.18 -15.56
C VAL A 62 -8.47 -1.27 -16.71
N VAL A 63 -8.75 -0.01 -16.41
CA VAL A 63 -9.22 1.00 -17.35
C VAL A 63 -8.25 2.17 -17.45
N ASN A 64 -8.31 2.90 -18.57
CA ASN A 64 -7.59 4.14 -18.74
C ASN A 64 -8.50 5.31 -18.37
N ILE A 65 -7.98 6.27 -17.64
CA ILE A 65 -8.71 7.46 -17.22
C ILE A 65 -8.09 8.67 -17.89
N TYR A 66 -8.89 9.38 -18.66
CA TYR A 66 -8.55 10.65 -19.28
C TYR A 66 -9.29 11.76 -18.55
N THR A 67 -8.56 12.75 -18.07
CA THR A 67 -9.15 13.92 -17.42
C THR A 67 -8.83 15.17 -18.18
N THR A 68 -9.83 16.04 -18.31
CA THR A 68 -9.68 17.36 -18.93
C THR A 68 -9.88 18.41 -17.85
N LYS A 69 -8.93 19.32 -17.71
CA LYS A 69 -8.97 20.47 -16.82
C LYS A 69 -8.85 21.74 -17.64
N HIS A 70 -9.73 22.68 -17.42
CA HIS A 70 -9.65 24.00 -18.03
C HIS A 70 -8.91 24.96 -17.07
N VAL A 71 -7.80 25.50 -17.52
CA VAL A 71 -7.02 26.50 -16.78
C VAL A 71 -7.06 27.82 -17.50
N ASN A 72 -7.20 28.91 -16.76
CA ASN A 72 -7.06 30.25 -17.32
C ASN A 72 -5.59 30.62 -17.31
N VAL A 73 -4.99 30.73 -18.49
CA VAL A 73 -3.57 31.08 -18.66
C VAL A 73 -3.52 32.57 -19.06
N PRO A 74 -2.65 33.39 -18.43
CA PRO A 74 -2.45 34.76 -18.81
C PRO A 74 -2.03 34.87 -20.29
N VAL A 75 -2.64 35.80 -21.03
CA VAL A 75 -2.29 36.05 -22.45
C VAL A 75 -0.95 36.78 -22.58
N VAL A 76 -0.54 37.49 -21.52
CA VAL A 76 0.72 38.23 -21.48
C VAL A 76 1.75 37.40 -20.71
N PRO A 77 3.01 37.28 -21.22
CA PRO A 77 4.08 36.64 -20.45
C PRO A 77 4.27 37.38 -19.10
N LEU A 78 4.10 36.68 -18.00
CA LEU A 78 4.32 37.19 -16.66
C LEU A 78 5.59 36.56 -16.09
N PRO A 79 6.26 37.23 -15.13
CA PRO A 79 7.28 36.59 -14.31
C PRO A 79 6.79 35.29 -13.70
N ASP A 80 7.70 34.39 -13.35
CA ASP A 80 7.40 33.07 -12.75
C ASP A 80 6.98 33.23 -11.28
N ASP A 81 5.88 33.97 -11.06
CA ASP A 81 5.23 34.21 -9.78
C ASP A 81 3.80 33.64 -9.84
N PRO A 82 3.52 32.52 -9.14
CA PRO A 82 2.24 31.86 -9.15
C PRO A 82 1.07 32.76 -8.67
N ALA A 83 1.33 33.65 -7.69
CA ALA A 83 0.29 34.53 -7.16
C ALA A 83 -0.11 35.60 -8.21
N LEU A 84 0.88 36.16 -8.92
CA LEU A 84 0.64 37.10 -10.00
C LEU A 84 -0.04 36.45 -11.21
N GLN A 85 0.38 35.25 -11.56
CA GLN A 85 -0.25 34.46 -12.64
C GLN A 85 -1.71 34.14 -12.34
N GLN A 86 -2.02 33.76 -11.09
CA GLN A 86 -3.39 33.50 -10.65
C GLN A 86 -4.24 34.78 -10.64
N LEU A 87 -3.68 35.90 -10.18
CA LEU A 87 -4.37 37.19 -10.17
C LEU A 87 -4.73 37.63 -11.58
N VAL A 88 -3.77 37.65 -12.50
CA VAL A 88 -3.98 38.05 -13.91
C VAL A 88 -4.86 37.04 -14.63
N GLY A 89 -4.72 35.74 -14.34
CA GLY A 89 -5.57 34.69 -14.88
C GLY A 89 -7.06 34.84 -14.50
N SER A 90 -7.36 35.54 -13.40
CA SER A 90 -8.74 35.83 -12.98
C SER A 90 -9.36 37.06 -13.65
N ILE A 91 -8.60 37.90 -14.37
CA ILE A 91 -9.10 39.12 -14.99
C ILE A 91 -9.63 38.78 -16.40
N PRO A 92 -10.95 39.07 -16.66
CA PRO A 92 -11.55 38.89 -17.97
C PRO A 92 -10.80 39.69 -19.06
N GLY A 93 -10.44 39.01 -20.15
CA GLY A 93 -9.73 39.62 -21.29
C GLY A 93 -8.19 39.62 -21.19
N LEU A 94 -7.61 39.32 -20.02
CA LEU A 94 -6.17 39.09 -19.85
C LEU A 94 -5.77 37.62 -19.73
N SER A 95 -6.75 36.72 -19.77
CA SER A 95 -6.55 35.27 -19.74
C SER A 95 -7.26 34.58 -20.90
N ARG A 96 -6.69 33.48 -21.37
CA ARG A 96 -7.34 32.54 -22.27
C ARG A 96 -7.55 31.22 -21.57
N ARG A 97 -8.64 30.54 -21.92
CA ARG A 97 -8.95 29.23 -21.41
C ARG A 97 -8.15 28.18 -22.18
N GLU A 98 -7.30 27.45 -21.53
CA GLU A 98 -6.56 26.30 -22.07
C GLU A 98 -7.07 25.02 -21.45
N SER A 99 -7.11 23.93 -22.25
CA SER A 99 -7.44 22.60 -21.76
C SER A 99 -6.15 21.83 -21.54
N THR A 100 -5.94 21.36 -20.31
CA THR A 100 -4.85 20.44 -19.97
C THR A 100 -5.45 19.04 -19.78
N ASN A 101 -4.88 18.05 -20.46
CA ASN A 101 -5.30 16.67 -20.32
C ASN A 101 -4.29 15.92 -19.44
N SER A 102 -4.81 15.12 -18.55
CA SER A 102 -4.01 14.19 -17.72
C SER A 102 -4.45 12.77 -17.99
N LEU A 103 -3.55 11.84 -17.73
CA LEU A 103 -3.74 10.42 -17.93
C LEU A 103 -3.47 9.67 -16.62
N GLY A 104 -4.32 8.70 -16.35
CA GLY A 104 -4.15 7.75 -15.27
C GLY A 104 -4.82 6.43 -15.60
N SER A 105 -4.87 5.57 -14.63
CA SER A 105 -5.52 4.26 -14.69
C SER A 105 -6.56 4.14 -13.58
N GLY A 106 -7.42 3.13 -13.70
CA GLY A 106 -8.39 2.77 -12.67
C GLY A 106 -8.69 1.29 -12.71
N VAL A 107 -9.37 0.80 -11.70
CA VAL A 107 -9.79 -0.59 -11.58
C VAL A 107 -11.29 -0.67 -11.36
N ILE A 108 -12.00 -1.39 -12.24
CA ILE A 108 -13.45 -1.66 -12.06
C ILE A 108 -13.60 -2.63 -10.89
N VAL A 109 -14.31 -2.22 -9.86
CA VAL A 109 -14.45 -2.94 -8.57
C VAL A 109 -15.86 -3.44 -8.32
N SER A 110 -16.81 -3.12 -9.19
CA SER A 110 -18.18 -3.63 -9.08
C SER A 110 -18.91 -3.66 -10.43
N GLU A 111 -19.87 -4.58 -10.58
CA GLU A 111 -20.77 -4.67 -11.73
C GLU A 111 -21.65 -3.43 -11.91
N GLN A 112 -21.84 -2.66 -10.83
CA GLN A 112 -22.56 -1.39 -10.87
C GLN A 112 -21.76 -0.28 -11.55
N GLY A 113 -20.49 -0.53 -11.92
CA GLY A 113 -19.63 0.44 -12.59
C GLY A 113 -18.92 1.42 -11.66
N TYR A 114 -18.58 0.98 -10.45
CA TYR A 114 -17.65 1.72 -9.61
C TYR A 114 -16.22 1.43 -10.06
N VAL A 115 -15.41 2.48 -10.17
CA VAL A 115 -13.99 2.43 -10.52
C VAL A 115 -13.19 3.05 -9.38
N LEU A 116 -12.20 2.33 -8.91
CA LEU A 116 -11.23 2.81 -7.91
C LEU A 116 -10.00 3.36 -8.64
N THR A 117 -9.54 4.53 -8.23
CA THR A 117 -8.36 5.21 -8.80
C THR A 117 -7.67 6.06 -7.73
N ASN A 118 -6.60 6.76 -8.08
CA ASN A 118 -6.00 7.76 -7.20
C ASN A 118 -6.72 9.10 -7.28
N PHE A 119 -6.68 9.85 -6.15
CA PHE A 119 -7.24 11.20 -6.10
C PHE A 119 -6.51 12.15 -7.05
N HIS A 120 -5.17 12.12 -7.07
CA HIS A 120 -4.38 13.00 -7.92
C HIS A 120 -4.65 12.82 -9.42
N VAL A 121 -5.17 11.65 -9.86
CA VAL A 121 -5.58 11.41 -11.25
C VAL A 121 -6.82 12.23 -11.62
N VAL A 122 -7.72 12.46 -10.67
CA VAL A 122 -9.01 13.12 -10.90
C VAL A 122 -9.12 14.50 -10.24
N ASP A 123 -8.04 14.98 -9.62
CA ASP A 123 -8.04 16.27 -8.91
C ASP A 123 -8.29 17.43 -9.87
N ALA A 124 -9.33 18.20 -9.51
CA ALA A 124 -9.78 19.36 -10.25
C ALA A 124 -10.11 19.08 -11.76
N ALA A 125 -10.45 17.83 -12.11
CA ALA A 125 -10.94 17.50 -13.45
C ALA A 125 -12.35 18.08 -13.68
N ASP A 126 -12.53 18.78 -14.82
CA ASP A 126 -13.85 19.27 -15.27
C ASP A 126 -14.62 18.16 -15.98
N ALA A 127 -13.93 17.25 -16.65
CA ALA A 127 -14.49 16.09 -17.31
C ALA A 127 -13.60 14.87 -17.13
N ILE A 128 -14.22 13.70 -16.97
CA ILE A 128 -13.56 12.41 -16.81
C ILE A 128 -14.13 11.44 -17.83
N GLU A 129 -13.26 10.90 -18.66
CA GLU A 129 -13.56 9.83 -19.61
C GLU A 129 -12.78 8.58 -19.23
N VAL A 130 -13.46 7.44 -19.26
CA VAL A 130 -12.89 6.14 -18.94
C VAL A 130 -12.94 5.26 -20.19
N ALA A 131 -11.77 4.83 -20.67
CA ALA A 131 -11.68 3.86 -21.75
C ALA A 131 -11.52 2.46 -21.16
N LEU A 132 -12.47 1.59 -21.49
CA LEU A 132 -12.50 0.19 -21.10
C LEU A 132 -11.55 -0.64 -21.98
N ALA A 133 -11.15 -1.81 -21.50
CA ALA A 133 -10.25 -2.72 -22.23
C ALA A 133 -10.84 -3.21 -23.57
N ASP A 134 -12.17 -3.21 -23.73
CA ASP A 134 -12.87 -3.57 -24.95
C ASP A 134 -13.02 -2.42 -25.97
N GLY A 135 -12.44 -1.25 -25.67
CA GLY A 135 -12.46 -0.07 -26.53
C GLY A 135 -13.64 0.88 -26.31
N ARG A 136 -14.60 0.54 -25.44
CA ARG A 136 -15.69 1.48 -25.08
C ARG A 136 -15.12 2.66 -24.32
N GLN A 137 -15.59 3.87 -24.64
CA GLN A 137 -15.32 5.10 -23.90
C GLN A 137 -16.59 5.54 -23.17
N VAL A 138 -16.47 5.84 -21.89
CA VAL A 138 -17.62 6.10 -21.01
C VAL A 138 -17.27 7.29 -20.12
N SER A 139 -18.18 8.23 -20.01
CA SER A 139 -18.06 9.32 -19.04
C SER A 139 -18.19 8.78 -17.63
N ALA A 140 -17.49 9.42 -16.69
CA ALA A 140 -17.55 9.06 -15.28
C ALA A 140 -17.69 10.26 -14.39
N LYS A 141 -18.29 10.06 -13.21
CA LYS A 141 -18.44 11.08 -12.15
C LYS A 141 -17.71 10.63 -10.89
N VAL A 142 -17.11 11.60 -10.21
CA VAL A 142 -16.52 11.37 -8.88
C VAL A 142 -17.66 11.17 -7.86
N VAL A 143 -17.70 9.99 -7.24
CA VAL A 143 -18.61 9.67 -6.12
C VAL A 143 -18.08 10.32 -4.84
N GLY A 144 -16.79 10.27 -4.65
CA GLY A 144 -16.07 10.89 -3.56
C GLY A 144 -14.58 10.60 -3.67
N ALA A 145 -13.80 11.33 -2.88
CA ALA A 145 -12.37 11.21 -2.86
C ALA A 145 -11.83 11.38 -1.43
N ASP A 146 -10.67 10.81 -1.20
CA ASP A 146 -9.91 10.90 0.04
C ASP A 146 -8.48 11.35 -0.26
N THR A 147 -8.24 12.63 -0.04
CA THR A 147 -6.93 13.26 -0.28
C THR A 147 -5.84 12.77 0.66
N GLU A 148 -6.22 12.17 1.80
CA GLU A 148 -5.28 11.74 2.83
C GLU A 148 -4.67 10.36 2.55
N THR A 149 -5.35 9.54 1.74
CA THR A 149 -4.84 8.26 1.23
C THR A 149 -4.60 8.27 -0.27
N ASP A 150 -4.88 9.38 -0.95
CA ASP A 150 -4.78 9.51 -2.41
C ASP A 150 -5.68 8.51 -3.15
N LEU A 151 -6.92 8.33 -2.70
CA LEU A 151 -7.89 7.46 -3.36
C LEU A 151 -9.14 8.24 -3.81
N ALA A 152 -9.71 7.82 -4.94
CA ALA A 152 -10.98 8.31 -5.45
C ALA A 152 -11.84 7.16 -5.99
N VAL A 153 -13.15 7.31 -5.87
CA VAL A 153 -14.13 6.40 -6.43
C VAL A 153 -14.91 7.13 -7.52
N LEU A 154 -14.90 6.55 -8.71
CA LEU A 154 -15.69 7.03 -9.83
C LEU A 154 -16.90 6.13 -10.03
N LYS A 155 -17.94 6.70 -10.64
CA LYS A 155 -19.11 5.99 -11.16
C LYS A 155 -19.19 6.19 -12.65
N LEU A 156 -19.11 5.09 -13.40
CA LEU A 156 -19.34 5.08 -14.83
C LEU A 156 -20.79 5.45 -15.14
N GLU A 157 -21.03 6.29 -16.13
CA GLU A 157 -22.35 6.74 -16.54
C GLU A 157 -22.95 5.86 -17.64
N GLY A 158 -24.28 5.78 -17.69
CA GLY A 158 -25.00 4.99 -18.70
C GLY A 158 -25.29 3.56 -18.28
N LYS A 159 -25.93 2.81 -19.18
CA LYS A 159 -26.19 1.38 -19.01
C LYS A 159 -25.00 0.60 -19.55
N LEU A 160 -24.30 -0.07 -18.68
CA LEU A 160 -23.11 -0.83 -18.99
C LEU A 160 -23.37 -2.30 -18.62
N ASP A 161 -23.56 -3.12 -19.65
CA ASP A 161 -23.73 -4.56 -19.45
C ASP A 161 -22.37 -5.26 -19.39
N LYS A 162 -22.27 -6.28 -18.55
CA LYS A 162 -21.10 -7.19 -18.45
C LYS A 162 -19.77 -6.47 -18.24
N LEU A 163 -19.70 -5.63 -17.21
CA LEU A 163 -18.43 -5.03 -16.80
C LEU A 163 -17.48 -6.09 -16.23
N PRO A 164 -16.22 -6.16 -16.67
CA PRO A 164 -15.21 -6.97 -16.01
C PRO A 164 -14.89 -6.37 -14.63
N VAL A 165 -14.97 -7.18 -13.59
CA VAL A 165 -14.71 -6.76 -12.21
C VAL A 165 -13.45 -7.42 -11.70
N ALA A 166 -12.58 -6.67 -11.02
CA ALA A 166 -11.36 -7.20 -10.44
C ALA A 166 -11.67 -8.20 -9.32
N SER A 167 -10.96 -9.33 -9.33
CA SER A 167 -10.99 -10.30 -8.24
C SER A 167 -10.07 -9.88 -7.11
N TYR A 168 -10.41 -10.21 -5.87
CA TYR A 168 -9.61 -9.92 -4.68
C TYR A 168 -8.96 -11.19 -4.14
N ALA A 169 -7.73 -11.06 -3.61
CA ALA A 169 -7.07 -12.15 -2.90
C ALA A 169 -7.68 -12.31 -1.50
N GLU A 170 -8.68 -13.16 -1.35
CA GLU A 170 -9.28 -13.42 -0.03
C GLU A 170 -8.34 -14.23 0.86
N GLY A 171 -8.07 -13.70 2.07
CA GLY A 171 -7.33 -14.41 3.12
C GLY A 171 -5.82 -14.56 2.87
N ARG A 172 -5.29 -14.18 1.72
CA ARG A 172 -3.87 -14.26 1.42
C ARG A 172 -3.14 -13.01 1.90
N ARG A 173 -2.20 -13.19 2.81
CA ARG A 173 -1.28 -12.11 3.21
C ARG A 173 -0.09 -12.08 2.27
N LEU A 174 0.16 -10.92 1.67
CA LEU A 174 1.38 -10.65 0.93
C LEU A 174 2.61 -10.77 1.84
N ARG A 175 3.71 -11.25 1.26
CA ARG A 175 5.01 -11.34 1.92
C ARG A 175 6.06 -10.71 1.04
N VAL A 176 7.10 -10.20 1.65
CA VAL A 176 8.30 -9.76 0.91
C VAL A 176 8.85 -10.92 0.09
N GLY A 177 9.13 -10.68 -1.19
CA GLY A 177 9.55 -11.68 -2.17
C GLY A 177 8.41 -12.30 -3.00
N ASP A 178 7.13 -12.09 -2.65
CA ASP A 178 6.03 -12.54 -3.50
C ASP A 178 6.06 -11.77 -4.83
N VAL A 179 5.88 -12.48 -5.95
CA VAL A 179 5.82 -11.88 -7.29
C VAL A 179 4.51 -11.09 -7.45
N VAL A 180 4.61 -9.89 -7.98
CA VAL A 180 3.48 -9.01 -8.29
C VAL A 180 3.62 -8.43 -9.69
N LEU A 181 2.47 -8.09 -10.30
CA LEU A 181 2.39 -7.48 -11.62
C LEU A 181 1.65 -6.14 -11.50
N ALA A 182 2.24 -5.07 -12.01
CA ALA A 182 1.60 -3.77 -12.08
C ALA A 182 0.98 -3.59 -13.48
N ILE A 183 -0.33 -3.28 -13.53
CA ILE A 183 -1.09 -3.08 -14.75
C ILE A 183 -1.61 -1.64 -14.77
N GLY A 184 -1.43 -0.95 -15.90
CA GLY A 184 -1.90 0.41 -16.12
C GLY A 184 -1.58 0.90 -17.53
N ASN A 185 -1.71 2.20 -17.77
CA ASN A 185 -1.44 2.81 -19.07
C ASN A 185 -0.24 3.77 -18.99
N SER A 186 0.96 3.18 -18.92
CA SER A 186 2.21 3.97 -18.84
C SER A 186 2.34 4.91 -20.02
N TYR A 187 2.49 6.19 -19.78
CA TYR A 187 2.70 7.24 -20.79
C TYR A 187 1.63 7.30 -21.89
N GLY A 188 0.47 6.68 -21.71
CA GLY A 188 -0.60 6.68 -22.69
C GLY A 188 -0.36 5.85 -23.95
N VAL A 189 0.62 4.96 -23.93
CA VAL A 189 0.94 4.10 -25.10
C VAL A 189 0.08 2.83 -25.17
N GLY A 190 -0.90 2.70 -24.27
CA GLY A 190 -1.77 1.53 -24.14
C GLY A 190 -1.56 0.79 -22.82
N GLN A 191 -2.46 -0.17 -22.55
CA GLN A 191 -2.37 -0.99 -21.35
C GLN A 191 -1.06 -1.77 -21.33
N THR A 192 -0.32 -1.61 -20.25
CA THR A 192 1.02 -2.18 -20.06
C THR A 192 1.04 -2.98 -18.76
N THR A 193 1.76 -4.10 -18.75
CA THR A 193 2.01 -4.91 -17.57
C THR A 193 3.50 -4.97 -17.29
N THR A 194 3.89 -4.69 -16.05
CA THR A 194 5.27 -4.85 -15.59
C THR A 194 5.33 -5.84 -14.44
N GLN A 195 6.43 -6.58 -14.33
CA GLN A 195 6.65 -7.57 -13.27
C GLN A 195 7.67 -7.08 -12.27
N GLY A 196 7.47 -7.45 -11.02
CA GLY A 196 8.41 -7.28 -9.93
C GLY A 196 8.05 -8.17 -8.75
N ILE A 197 8.56 -7.82 -7.58
CA ILE A 197 8.26 -8.48 -6.32
C ILE A 197 7.76 -7.46 -5.29
N VAL A 198 7.18 -7.95 -4.23
CA VAL A 198 6.99 -7.16 -3.00
C VAL A 198 8.36 -6.95 -2.37
N SER A 199 8.89 -5.75 -2.47
CA SER A 199 10.20 -5.38 -1.90
C SER A 199 10.12 -5.08 -0.41
N ALA A 200 8.99 -4.49 0.04
CA ALA A 200 8.69 -4.23 1.45
C ALA A 200 7.19 -4.06 1.67
N LEU A 201 6.75 -4.20 2.91
CA LEU A 201 5.39 -3.93 3.36
C LEU A 201 5.41 -2.89 4.48
N GLY A 202 4.30 -2.16 4.63
CA GLY A 202 4.13 -1.20 5.71
C GLY A 202 5.02 0.04 5.58
N ARG A 203 5.42 0.41 4.34
CA ARG A 203 6.21 1.62 4.13
C ARG A 203 5.42 2.86 4.50
N ASN A 204 6.01 3.67 5.36
CA ASN A 204 5.44 4.90 5.89
C ASN A 204 6.55 5.94 6.14
N GLY A 205 6.16 7.17 6.48
CA GLY A 205 7.09 8.27 6.73
C GLY A 205 7.78 8.77 5.46
N LEU A 206 7.18 8.54 4.28
CA LEU A 206 7.71 8.96 3.00
C LEU A 206 7.28 10.39 2.63
N GLY A 207 6.24 10.91 3.30
CA GLY A 207 5.68 12.24 3.05
C GLY A 207 4.85 12.30 1.75
N ILE A 208 4.46 11.16 1.20
CA ILE A 208 3.62 11.07 0.00
C ILE A 208 2.16 11.35 0.39
N ASN A 209 1.66 10.66 1.42
CA ASN A 209 0.30 10.80 1.93
C ASN A 209 0.31 11.02 3.44
N ILE A 210 -0.84 11.46 3.99
CA ILE A 210 -0.99 11.58 5.45
C ILE A 210 -1.07 10.20 6.11
N TYR A 211 -1.82 9.29 5.47
CA TYR A 211 -1.91 7.90 5.91
C TYR A 211 -1.17 7.01 4.92
N GLU A 212 -0.01 6.56 5.34
CA GLU A 212 0.86 5.69 4.57
C GLU A 212 0.91 4.30 5.18
N ASN A 213 0.85 3.29 4.33
CA ASN A 213 1.08 1.88 4.65
C ASN A 213 1.32 1.14 3.34
N PHE A 214 2.28 1.65 2.54
CA PHE A 214 2.43 1.19 1.17
C PHE A 214 3.06 -0.20 1.05
N ILE A 215 2.65 -0.90 0.00
CA ILE A 215 3.40 -2.00 -0.60
C ILE A 215 4.50 -1.36 -1.44
N GLN A 216 5.76 -1.66 -1.17
CA GLN A 216 6.88 -1.30 -2.04
C GLN A 216 7.13 -2.44 -3.02
N THR A 217 7.34 -2.09 -4.30
CA THR A 217 7.65 -3.05 -5.37
C THR A 217 8.72 -2.49 -6.31
N ASP A 218 9.48 -3.36 -6.95
CA ASP A 218 10.38 -3.03 -8.05
C ASP A 218 9.75 -3.22 -9.43
N ALA A 219 8.48 -3.69 -9.50
CA ALA A 219 7.70 -3.62 -10.73
C ALA A 219 7.70 -2.17 -11.24
N ALA A 220 8.04 -1.96 -12.50
CA ALA A 220 8.16 -0.63 -13.06
C ALA A 220 6.81 0.10 -13.05
N ILE A 221 6.66 1.09 -12.18
CA ILE A 221 5.55 2.03 -12.13
C ILE A 221 6.02 3.33 -12.76
N ASN A 222 5.26 3.87 -13.71
CA ASN A 222 5.55 5.09 -14.44
C ASN A 222 4.29 5.98 -14.50
N PRO A 223 4.42 7.28 -14.85
CA PRO A 223 3.27 8.14 -15.06
C PRO A 223 2.23 7.51 -15.99
N GLY A 224 0.96 7.51 -15.55
CA GLY A 224 -0.14 6.82 -16.21
C GLY A 224 -0.53 5.47 -15.58
N ASN A 225 0.37 4.80 -14.86
CA ASN A 225 0.01 3.58 -14.09
C ASN A 225 -0.71 3.91 -12.77
N SER A 226 -0.64 5.15 -12.30
CA SER A 226 -1.32 5.59 -11.07
C SER A 226 -2.82 5.31 -11.15
N GLY A 227 -3.39 4.71 -10.10
CA GLY A 227 -4.76 4.23 -10.03
C GLY A 227 -4.98 2.84 -10.63
N GLY A 228 -4.01 2.29 -11.36
CA GLY A 228 -4.05 0.95 -11.92
C GLY A 228 -3.83 -0.15 -10.88
N ALA A 229 -3.90 -1.40 -11.33
CA ALA A 229 -3.85 -2.57 -10.48
C ALA A 229 -2.42 -3.01 -10.16
N LEU A 230 -2.16 -3.37 -8.90
CA LEU A 230 -1.12 -4.30 -8.52
C LEU A 230 -1.78 -5.65 -8.23
N ILE A 231 -1.38 -6.71 -8.93
CA ILE A 231 -1.99 -8.04 -8.83
C ILE A 231 -0.99 -9.10 -8.41
N ASP A 232 -1.49 -10.21 -7.87
CA ASP A 232 -0.72 -11.40 -7.61
C ASP A 232 -0.58 -12.30 -8.86
N THR A 233 0.13 -13.42 -8.73
CA THR A 233 0.35 -14.40 -9.81
C THR A 233 -0.89 -15.17 -10.22
N GLN A 234 -2.01 -15.03 -9.53
CA GLN A 234 -3.33 -15.57 -9.88
C GLN A 234 -4.23 -14.52 -10.56
N GLY A 235 -3.79 -13.25 -10.63
CA GLY A 235 -4.59 -12.16 -11.20
C GLY A 235 -5.51 -11.47 -10.20
N ASN A 236 -5.34 -11.75 -8.90
CA ASN A 236 -6.13 -11.06 -7.87
C ASN A 236 -5.51 -9.70 -7.53
N LEU A 237 -6.35 -8.71 -7.33
CA LEU A 237 -5.96 -7.37 -6.93
C LEU A 237 -5.41 -7.38 -5.49
N VAL A 238 -4.18 -6.91 -5.32
CA VAL A 238 -3.48 -6.81 -4.03
C VAL A 238 -3.18 -5.38 -3.63
N GLY A 239 -3.21 -4.44 -4.59
CA GLY A 239 -3.00 -3.02 -4.33
C GLY A 239 -3.40 -2.12 -5.49
N ILE A 240 -3.40 -0.81 -5.25
CA ILE A 240 -3.58 0.25 -6.24
C ILE A 240 -2.26 0.97 -6.42
N ASN A 241 -1.71 0.96 -7.63
CA ASN A 241 -0.48 1.67 -7.96
C ASN A 241 -0.67 3.18 -7.70
N THR A 242 0.26 3.84 -7.01
CA THR A 242 0.05 5.25 -6.68
C THR A 242 1.25 6.14 -6.98
N ALA A 243 2.44 5.81 -6.52
CA ALA A 243 3.58 6.71 -6.57
C ALA A 243 4.88 5.97 -6.89
N ILE A 244 5.87 6.73 -7.30
CA ILE A 244 7.27 6.28 -7.44
C ILE A 244 8.17 7.20 -6.61
N TYR A 245 9.28 6.66 -6.11
CA TYR A 245 10.39 7.47 -5.65
C TYR A 245 11.31 7.71 -6.85
N SER A 246 11.33 8.95 -7.36
CA SER A 246 12.08 9.26 -8.58
C SER A 246 12.51 10.72 -8.61
N GLU A 247 13.77 10.94 -8.95
CA GLU A 247 14.31 12.28 -9.21
C GLU A 247 14.07 12.73 -10.66
N THR A 248 13.85 11.78 -11.57
CA THR A 248 13.73 12.02 -13.02
C THR A 248 12.29 11.86 -13.55
N GLY A 249 11.34 11.46 -12.68
CA GLY A 249 9.94 11.21 -13.05
C GLY A 249 9.66 9.83 -13.68
N GLY A 250 10.69 9.01 -13.91
CA GLY A 250 10.54 7.62 -14.37
C GLY A 250 10.85 6.60 -13.27
N SER A 251 10.50 5.32 -13.51
CA SER A 251 10.76 4.25 -12.55
C SER A 251 12.26 4.02 -12.33
N MET A 252 12.68 4.02 -11.07
CA MET A 252 14.02 3.64 -10.63
C MET A 252 14.02 2.30 -9.85
N GLY A 253 12.99 1.48 -10.01
CA GLY A 253 12.83 0.23 -9.28
C GLY A 253 12.30 0.43 -7.84
N ILE A 254 11.73 1.60 -7.53
CA ILE A 254 11.10 1.90 -6.26
C ILE A 254 9.70 2.46 -6.54
N GLY A 255 8.73 1.56 -6.54
CA GLY A 255 7.32 1.89 -6.73
C GLY A 255 6.51 1.60 -5.47
N PHE A 256 5.38 2.27 -5.33
CA PHE A 256 4.48 2.15 -4.20
C PHE A 256 3.05 1.89 -4.65
N ALA A 257 2.38 1.00 -3.93
CA ALA A 257 0.95 0.75 -4.10
C ALA A 257 0.22 0.80 -2.75
N ILE A 258 -1.01 1.29 -2.78
CA ILE A 258 -1.91 1.28 -1.61
C ILE A 258 -2.47 -0.12 -1.46
N PRO A 259 -2.31 -0.80 -0.29
CA PRO A 259 -2.85 -2.14 -0.08
C PRO A 259 -4.35 -2.20 -0.32
N ILE A 260 -4.82 -3.25 -0.98
CA ILE A 260 -6.23 -3.37 -1.36
C ILE A 260 -7.18 -3.39 -0.17
N ASP A 261 -6.78 -3.97 0.96
CA ASP A 261 -7.61 -3.98 2.18
C ASP A 261 -7.86 -2.56 2.72
N ALA A 262 -6.85 -1.67 2.62
CA ALA A 262 -7.01 -0.27 2.99
C ALA A 262 -7.87 0.47 1.96
N ALA A 263 -7.63 0.23 0.67
CA ALA A 263 -8.37 0.86 -0.42
C ALA A 263 -9.85 0.48 -0.40
N ARG A 264 -10.19 -0.78 -0.11
CA ARG A 264 -11.59 -1.24 0.03
C ARG A 264 -12.33 -0.52 1.15
N ARG A 265 -11.73 -0.40 2.34
CA ARG A 265 -12.37 0.33 3.46
C ARG A 265 -12.70 1.78 3.08
N VAL A 266 -11.76 2.47 2.43
CA VAL A 266 -11.95 3.84 1.93
C VAL A 266 -13.06 3.88 0.87
N MET A 267 -13.03 2.99 -0.10
CA MET A 267 -14.02 2.87 -1.16
C MET A 267 -15.43 2.63 -0.61
N ASP A 268 -15.58 1.65 0.30
CA ASP A 268 -16.89 1.29 0.87
C ASP A 268 -17.49 2.48 1.64
N GLU A 269 -16.66 3.23 2.36
CA GLU A 269 -17.11 4.43 3.07
C GLU A 269 -17.49 5.56 2.10
N ILE A 270 -16.71 5.77 1.04
CA ILE A 270 -17.03 6.75 -0.01
C ILE A 270 -18.34 6.39 -0.70
N ILE A 271 -18.55 5.14 -1.10
CA ILE A 271 -19.78 4.69 -1.75
C ILE A 271 -20.99 4.92 -0.83
N LYS A 272 -20.82 4.64 0.47
CA LYS A 272 -21.90 4.73 1.46
C LYS A 272 -22.23 6.17 1.86
N THR A 273 -21.24 7.07 1.96
CA THR A 273 -21.40 8.37 2.60
C THR A 273 -20.91 9.56 1.75
N GLY A 274 -20.30 9.31 0.60
CA GLY A 274 -19.66 10.30 -0.27
C GLY A 274 -18.30 10.80 0.22
N LYS A 275 -17.86 10.45 1.41
CA LYS A 275 -16.59 10.89 2.00
C LYS A 275 -16.08 9.94 3.08
N VAL A 276 -14.78 9.99 3.35
CA VAL A 276 -14.17 9.24 4.47
C VAL A 276 -14.24 10.06 5.74
N ARG A 277 -14.70 9.44 6.83
CA ARG A 277 -14.75 10.04 8.17
C ARG A 277 -13.68 9.39 9.03
N ARG A 278 -12.73 10.19 9.52
CA ARG A 278 -11.68 9.72 10.41
C ARG A 278 -11.78 10.36 11.77
N GLY A 279 -11.45 9.60 12.79
CA GLY A 279 -11.21 10.13 14.10
C GLY A 279 -10.09 11.15 14.07
N TRP A 280 -10.19 12.15 14.94
CA TRP A 280 -9.24 13.24 15.02
C TRP A 280 -9.13 13.75 16.45
N LEU A 281 -7.91 14.03 16.87
CA LEU A 281 -7.62 14.53 18.21
C LEU A 281 -7.22 16.01 18.23
N GLY A 282 -6.73 16.55 17.13
CA GLY A 282 -6.19 17.92 17.08
C GLY A 282 -4.84 18.02 17.76
N ILE A 283 -3.94 17.09 17.47
CA ILE A 283 -2.57 17.03 18.01
C ILE A 283 -1.55 16.95 16.88
N GLU A 284 -0.36 17.47 17.13
CA GLU A 284 0.83 17.19 16.35
C GLU A 284 1.70 16.20 17.13
N LEU A 285 2.26 15.27 16.42
CA LEU A 285 2.98 14.13 16.97
C LEU A 285 4.44 14.14 16.56
N GLN A 286 5.31 13.67 17.44
CA GLN A 286 6.73 13.48 17.18
C GLN A 286 7.18 12.13 17.71
N ASP A 287 7.99 11.40 16.92
CA ASP A 287 8.57 10.15 17.38
C ASP A 287 9.58 10.38 18.51
N LEU A 288 9.62 9.43 19.43
CA LEU A 288 10.55 9.46 20.54
C LEU A 288 11.96 9.10 20.07
N THR A 289 12.79 10.13 19.81
CA THR A 289 14.19 9.93 19.45
C THR A 289 15.07 9.61 20.69
N PRO A 290 16.26 9.02 20.51
CA PRO A 290 17.18 8.80 21.62
C PRO A 290 17.54 10.07 22.41
N GLU A 291 17.60 11.23 21.74
CA GLU A 291 17.84 12.53 22.38
C GLU A 291 16.67 12.93 23.27
N LEU A 292 15.44 12.78 22.77
CA LEU A 292 14.22 13.07 23.52
C LEU A 292 14.06 12.11 24.69
N THR A 293 14.33 10.80 24.49
CA THR A 293 14.31 9.79 25.57
C THR A 293 15.22 10.21 26.72
N ARG A 294 16.44 10.68 26.44
CA ARG A 294 17.38 11.21 27.45
C ARG A 294 16.87 12.48 28.11
N SER A 295 16.34 13.44 27.32
CA SER A 295 15.82 14.71 27.83
C SER A 295 14.63 14.55 28.76
N PHE A 296 13.78 13.55 28.51
CA PHE A 296 12.64 13.19 29.35
C PHE A 296 13.00 12.23 30.49
N HIS A 297 14.27 11.87 30.64
CA HIS A 297 14.78 10.93 31.66
C HIS A 297 14.06 9.56 31.64
N LEU A 298 13.80 9.07 30.41
CA LEU A 298 13.15 7.80 30.18
C LEU A 298 14.17 6.67 30.05
N ASP A 299 13.70 5.44 30.26
CA ASP A 299 14.49 4.24 29.95
C ASP A 299 14.83 4.23 28.44
N SER A 300 16.03 3.72 28.10
CA SER A 300 16.48 3.63 26.70
C SER A 300 15.59 2.72 25.82
N SER A 301 14.82 1.85 26.45
CA SER A 301 13.83 0.96 25.81
C SER A 301 12.44 1.59 25.70
N ALA A 302 12.24 2.82 26.19
CA ALA A 302 10.95 3.48 26.14
C ALA A 302 10.47 3.66 24.70
N THR A 303 9.25 3.21 24.44
CA THR A 303 8.56 3.37 23.16
C THR A 303 7.36 4.29 23.33
N GLY A 304 6.96 4.96 22.26
CA GLY A 304 5.80 5.85 22.30
C GLY A 304 5.97 7.05 21.37
N VAL A 305 5.00 7.95 21.45
CA VAL A 305 4.93 9.16 20.62
C VAL A 305 4.68 10.37 21.51
N ILE A 306 5.46 11.41 21.34
CA ILE A 306 5.33 12.67 22.08
C ILE A 306 4.27 13.54 21.41
N ILE A 307 3.39 14.13 22.20
CA ILE A 307 2.49 15.21 21.76
C ILE A 307 3.30 16.50 21.69
N ALA A 308 3.60 16.96 20.48
CA ALA A 308 4.40 18.15 20.23
C ALA A 308 3.54 19.43 20.28
N SER A 309 2.27 19.36 19.86
CA SER A 309 1.34 20.48 19.84
C SER A 309 -0.09 20.01 20.03
N ILE A 310 -0.96 20.85 20.59
CA ILE A 310 -2.38 20.60 20.76
C ILE A 310 -3.19 21.80 20.26
N LEU A 311 -4.17 21.53 19.42
CA LEU A 311 -5.11 22.55 18.98
C LEU A 311 -6.05 22.94 20.13
N ARG A 312 -6.01 24.21 20.50
CA ARG A 312 -6.89 24.77 21.55
C ARG A 312 -8.37 24.58 21.20
N GLY A 313 -9.15 24.08 22.15
CA GLY A 313 -10.56 23.72 21.97
C GLY A 313 -10.79 22.43 21.18
N GLY A 314 -9.74 21.75 20.73
CA GLY A 314 -9.81 20.44 20.08
C GLY A 314 -10.16 19.30 21.04
N PRO A 315 -10.39 18.08 20.52
CA PRO A 315 -10.72 16.92 21.35
C PRO A 315 -9.66 16.60 22.42
N ALA A 316 -8.38 16.67 22.06
CA ALA A 316 -7.27 16.42 22.97
C ALA A 316 -7.20 17.45 24.10
N ASP A 317 -7.37 18.74 23.78
CA ASP A 317 -7.37 19.83 24.77
C ASP A 317 -8.54 19.67 25.74
N LYS A 318 -9.74 19.38 25.25
CA LYS A 318 -10.93 19.12 26.08
C LYS A 318 -10.79 17.91 26.99
N ALA A 319 -10.04 16.90 26.55
CA ALA A 319 -9.77 15.71 27.33
C ALA A 319 -8.64 15.91 28.36
N GLY A 320 -7.94 17.04 28.33
CA GLY A 320 -6.84 17.35 29.25
C GLY A 320 -5.50 16.71 28.90
N LEU A 321 -5.32 16.32 27.63
CA LEU A 321 -4.00 16.00 27.10
C LEU A 321 -3.11 17.25 27.11
N ARG A 322 -1.80 17.08 27.21
CA ARG A 322 -0.84 18.19 27.31
C ARG A 322 0.34 17.97 26.36
N VAL A 323 0.92 19.06 25.89
CA VAL A 323 2.20 19.03 25.21
C VAL A 323 3.24 18.39 26.13
N GLY A 324 4.03 17.48 25.59
CA GLY A 324 5.01 16.68 26.35
C GLY A 324 4.47 15.36 26.93
N ASP A 325 3.17 15.05 26.78
CA ASP A 325 2.66 13.72 27.07
C ASP A 325 3.25 12.71 26.06
N ILE A 326 3.64 11.53 26.55
CA ILE A 326 4.12 10.44 25.71
C ILE A 326 3.03 9.38 25.64
N VAL A 327 2.47 9.18 24.45
CA VAL A 327 1.40 8.19 24.23
C VAL A 327 2.02 6.82 24.00
N HIS A 328 1.65 5.84 24.84
CA HIS A 328 2.12 4.45 24.77
C HIS A 328 1.09 3.50 24.15
N SER A 329 -0.19 3.77 24.34
CA SER A 329 -1.27 2.97 23.73
C SER A 329 -2.54 3.78 23.50
N LEU A 330 -3.35 3.31 22.55
CA LEU A 330 -4.72 3.75 22.29
C LEU A 330 -5.63 2.51 22.36
N ASP A 331 -6.66 2.55 23.21
CA ASP A 331 -7.60 1.44 23.44
C ASP A 331 -6.88 0.08 23.67
N GLY A 332 -5.79 0.11 24.42
CA GLY A 332 -4.96 -1.06 24.74
C GLY A 332 -4.02 -1.52 23.60
N GLN A 333 -4.07 -0.90 22.41
CA GLN A 333 -3.15 -1.19 21.31
C GLN A 333 -1.86 -0.38 21.49
N ALA A 334 -0.71 -1.04 21.48
CA ALA A 334 0.58 -0.39 21.63
C ALA A 334 0.87 0.59 20.46
N VAL A 335 1.49 1.71 20.80
CA VAL A 335 1.91 2.75 19.85
C VAL A 335 3.41 2.64 19.61
N ASN A 336 3.80 2.28 18.36
CA ASN A 336 5.19 2.07 17.98
C ASN A 336 5.79 3.22 17.15
N GLY A 337 5.08 4.35 17.04
CA GLY A 337 5.51 5.52 16.27
C GLY A 337 4.33 6.38 15.84
N THR A 338 4.63 7.57 15.32
CA THR A 338 3.64 8.58 14.91
C THR A 338 2.64 8.04 13.88
N THR A 339 3.13 7.31 12.87
CA THR A 339 2.27 6.70 11.84
C THR A 339 1.30 5.67 12.43
N SER A 340 1.77 4.83 13.38
CA SER A 340 0.93 3.86 14.07
C SER A 340 -0.19 4.55 14.86
N LEU A 341 0.15 5.58 15.64
CA LEU A 341 -0.83 6.32 16.41
C LEU A 341 -1.84 7.06 15.52
N LEU A 342 -1.39 7.70 14.44
CA LEU A 342 -2.26 8.36 13.47
C LEU A 342 -3.26 7.39 12.84
N ALA A 343 -2.79 6.20 12.46
CA ALA A 343 -3.65 5.15 11.90
C ALA A 343 -4.69 4.64 12.92
N GLN A 344 -4.27 4.44 14.18
CA GLN A 344 -5.17 4.03 15.26
C GLN A 344 -6.23 5.13 15.53
N ILE A 345 -5.82 6.41 15.63
CA ILE A 345 -6.73 7.56 15.80
C ILE A 345 -7.74 7.60 14.66
N ALA A 346 -7.27 7.47 13.41
CA ALA A 346 -8.12 7.53 12.23
C ALA A 346 -9.15 6.39 12.15
N ALA A 347 -8.84 5.23 12.72
CA ALA A 347 -9.72 4.07 12.75
C ALA A 347 -10.90 4.22 13.74
N VAL A 348 -10.79 5.09 14.75
CA VAL A 348 -11.89 5.34 15.69
C VAL A 348 -12.94 6.24 15.05
N THR A 349 -14.20 5.81 15.11
CA THR A 349 -15.30 6.61 14.56
C THR A 349 -15.46 7.94 15.30
N PRO A 350 -15.60 9.07 14.60
CA PRO A 350 -15.90 10.35 15.25
C PRO A 350 -17.12 10.28 16.17
N GLY A 351 -17.00 10.87 17.36
CA GLY A 351 -18.01 10.82 18.43
C GLY A 351 -17.86 9.64 19.40
N GLN A 352 -17.06 8.62 19.07
CA GLN A 352 -16.75 7.52 20.00
C GLN A 352 -15.69 7.95 21.03
N ASN A 353 -15.74 7.29 22.20
CA ASN A 353 -14.71 7.44 23.20
C ASN A 353 -13.52 6.53 22.87
N ALA A 354 -12.32 7.03 23.07
CA ALA A 354 -11.09 6.27 23.05
C ALA A 354 -10.29 6.54 24.33
N THR A 355 -9.47 5.58 24.76
CA THR A 355 -8.65 5.67 25.96
C THR A 355 -7.19 5.66 25.58
N LEU A 356 -6.48 6.76 25.88
CA LEU A 356 -5.03 6.85 25.70
C LEU A 356 -4.35 6.56 27.02
N GLN A 357 -3.33 5.70 26.97
CA GLN A 357 -2.35 5.61 28.07
C GLN A 357 -1.17 6.51 27.75
N VAL A 358 -0.95 7.48 28.61
CA VAL A 358 0.11 8.48 28.46
C VAL A 358 1.04 8.49 29.66
N LEU A 359 2.31 8.76 29.41
CA LEU A 359 3.29 9.06 30.45
C LEU A 359 3.44 10.57 30.56
N ARG A 360 3.16 11.11 31.75
CA ARG A 360 3.29 12.54 32.10
C ARG A 360 4.10 12.69 33.37
N GLY A 361 5.25 13.34 33.29
CA GLY A 361 6.11 13.58 34.46
C GLY A 361 6.49 12.28 35.21
N GLY A 362 6.79 11.21 34.49
CA GLY A 362 7.16 9.91 35.06
C GLY A 362 5.98 9.06 35.57
N LYS A 363 4.73 9.51 35.43
CA LYS A 363 3.54 8.78 35.87
C LYS A 363 2.68 8.37 34.68
N THR A 364 2.31 7.10 34.60
CA THR A 364 1.35 6.59 33.62
C THR A 364 -0.06 7.00 34.03
N MET A 365 -0.83 7.51 33.08
CA MET A 365 -2.20 7.99 33.25
C MET A 365 -3.07 7.48 32.11
N GLU A 366 -4.34 7.21 32.43
CA GLU A 366 -5.36 6.96 31.40
C GLU A 366 -6.16 8.23 31.17
N ILE A 367 -6.27 8.64 29.88
CA ILE A 367 -7.04 9.80 29.48
C ILE A 367 -8.08 9.37 28.46
N LYS A 368 -9.37 9.54 28.81
CA LYS A 368 -10.49 9.27 27.90
C LYS A 368 -10.76 10.50 27.08
N VAL A 369 -10.85 10.31 25.76
CA VAL A 369 -11.10 11.38 24.79
C VAL A 369 -12.29 11.03 23.91
N VAL A 370 -13.14 11.99 23.62
CA VAL A 370 -14.17 11.86 22.59
C VAL A 370 -13.55 12.24 21.25
N MET A 371 -13.54 11.30 20.32
CA MET A 371 -12.94 11.53 19.00
C MET A 371 -13.70 12.61 18.22
N GLY A 372 -13.00 13.61 17.74
CA GLY A 372 -13.54 14.62 16.84
C GLY A 372 -13.58 14.14 15.39
N THR A 373 -14.24 14.93 14.55
CA THR A 373 -14.13 14.80 13.09
C THR A 373 -13.00 15.70 12.61
N ARG A 374 -12.13 15.16 11.76
CA ARG A 374 -11.05 15.96 11.16
C ARG A 374 -11.65 17.10 10.34
N PRO A 375 -11.23 18.36 10.56
CA PRO A 375 -11.66 19.47 9.73
C PRO A 375 -11.20 19.26 8.28
N THR A 376 -12.12 19.44 7.33
CA THR A 376 -11.75 19.51 5.91
C THR A 376 -10.89 20.75 5.71
N ARG A 377 -9.73 20.61 5.07
CA ARG A 377 -8.94 21.79 4.66
C ARG A 377 -9.83 22.63 3.72
N PRO A 378 -9.97 23.94 3.95
CA PRO A 378 -10.55 24.79 2.93
C PRO A 378 -9.72 24.68 1.65
N LYS A 379 -10.41 24.57 0.51
CA LYS A 379 -9.79 24.56 -0.82
C LYS A 379 -9.10 25.89 -1.11
#